data_244d2da6fa9c25bc603e852bf54efbd1
#
_entry.id   244d2da6fa9c25bc603e852bf54efbd1
#
_cell.length_a   1.000
_cell.length_b   1.000
_cell.length_c   1.000
_cell.angle_alpha   90.00
_cell.angle_beta   90.00
_cell.angle_gamma   90.00
#
_symmetry.space_group_name_H-M   'P 1'
#
loop_
_entity.id
_entity.type
_entity.pdbx_description
1 polymer ?
#
loop_
_entity_poly.entity_id
_entity_poly.type
_entity_poly.pdbx_seq_one_letter_code
_entity_poly.pdbx_strand_id
1 'polypeptide(L)'
;MTKKRLAYTLWIAVIALFALAHAWHLRADFPNFSPWEDWSKYTDEGWYGNAAIRAHLFGNWYVPGDFNPAPAVPVWPALLWLLFFVTGVTIQAARGLAVAFFFLNLVLSYKLFRERGPRWVGLLAVTLLVTSPFLYSFSRLAILEPLLLAFTLAAMNLAIRLHRYYRHQTWVAILIGLLFTGMMLTKTTAIFLLPALIWMIALPVRQKRRLIPISLSAGGAAALSFSAWMLLVVSKGLFADYKYLFFVNVYKKPHGVWPRILSFWWSFHGGLWADIVLIPLAGLLVLAAILFRKRKNKLGQNWTNGLLNDPLFSGSVLAVAGYLAFMTYQNHPQPRYYTVVAFFCFFIVVRVIAQLLYQSDRERRIGYVLLALVGVTALFNGAWTLKYVFHPQYTWINAAQSLTSYIDQHPNGNRLLVSISGDEITLITHLPSLCDDFGTEELPDKLAKYKPGWYAAWNDMDPGTLEDLHVHFSLEQVASFPAFDDPDRNVLVLFKLHPLPHGEVREPEGPNLAQPLPGDKIDIDVD
;
A
#
# COMPACT_ATOMS: atom_id res chain seq x y z
N MET A 1 11.78 35.17 -21.46
CA MET A 1 11.16 34.50 -20.29
C MET A 1 11.62 35.20 -19.01
N THR A 2 10.73 35.58 -18.08
CA THR A 2 11.16 36.20 -16.81
C THR A 2 11.95 35.19 -15.96
N LYS A 3 12.96 35.64 -15.17
CA LYS A 3 13.76 34.81 -14.26
C LYS A 3 12.88 33.88 -13.39
N LYS A 4 11.73 34.38 -12.93
CA LYS A 4 10.76 33.61 -12.14
C LYS A 4 10.09 32.48 -12.92
N ARG A 5 9.74 32.71 -14.19
CA ARG A 5 9.17 31.66 -15.06
C ARG A 5 10.18 30.55 -15.34
N LEU A 6 11.44 30.93 -15.59
CA LEU A 6 12.52 29.97 -15.80
C LEU A 6 12.71 29.06 -14.58
N ALA A 7 12.77 29.65 -13.37
CA ALA A 7 12.91 28.87 -12.13
C ALA A 7 11.78 27.85 -11.94
N TYR A 8 10.53 28.23 -12.18
CA TYR A 8 9.40 27.29 -12.10
C TYR A 8 9.47 26.20 -13.17
N THR A 9 9.88 26.53 -14.39
CA THR A 9 10.05 25.55 -15.47
C THR A 9 11.11 24.51 -15.12
N LEU A 10 12.27 24.96 -14.61
CA LEU A 10 13.35 24.06 -14.17
C LEU A 10 12.90 23.18 -13.00
N TRP A 11 12.17 23.74 -12.03
CA TRP A 11 11.65 22.97 -10.91
C TRP A 11 10.67 21.88 -11.37
N ILE A 12 9.74 22.23 -12.27
CA ILE A 12 8.80 21.25 -12.86
C ILE A 12 9.55 20.19 -13.66
N ALA A 13 10.61 20.56 -14.39
CA ALA A 13 11.43 19.60 -15.12
C ALA A 13 12.12 18.59 -14.19
N VAL A 14 12.66 19.04 -13.06
CA VAL A 14 13.23 18.16 -12.04
C VAL A 14 12.18 17.20 -11.48
N ILE A 15 10.99 17.71 -11.12
CA ILE A 15 9.87 16.88 -10.64
C ILE A 15 9.51 15.83 -11.71
N ALA A 16 9.42 16.23 -12.99
CA ALA A 16 9.08 15.34 -14.08
C ALA A 16 10.15 14.24 -14.28
N LEU A 17 11.43 14.57 -14.17
CA LEU A 17 12.52 13.59 -14.23
C LEU A 17 12.41 12.55 -13.12
N PHE A 18 12.18 12.98 -11.87
CA PHE A 18 11.96 12.04 -10.76
C PHE A 18 10.68 11.23 -10.94
N ALA A 19 9.59 11.84 -11.43
CA ALA A 19 8.37 11.10 -11.75
C ALA A 19 8.62 10.02 -12.80
N LEU A 20 9.33 10.34 -13.89
CA LEU A 20 9.70 9.36 -14.91
C LEU A 20 10.61 8.24 -14.35
N ALA A 21 11.46 8.55 -13.37
CA ALA A 21 12.28 7.56 -12.69
C ALA A 21 11.42 6.48 -11.97
N HIS A 22 10.24 6.84 -11.45
CA HIS A 22 9.30 5.85 -10.90
C HIS A 22 8.78 4.86 -11.95
N ALA A 23 8.69 5.24 -13.22
CA ALA A 23 8.28 4.36 -14.32
C ALA A 23 9.45 3.59 -14.95
N TRP A 24 10.70 3.85 -14.53
CA TRP A 24 11.88 3.22 -15.07
C TRP A 24 12.13 1.86 -14.42
N HIS A 25 12.55 0.85 -15.19
CA HIS A 25 12.80 -0.51 -14.69
C HIS A 25 11.63 -1.13 -13.90
N LEU A 26 10.40 -1.04 -14.42
CA LEU A 26 9.20 -1.58 -13.73
C LEU A 26 9.28 -3.09 -13.44
N ARG A 27 10.16 -3.80 -14.13
CA ARG A 27 10.40 -5.21 -13.90
C ARG A 27 11.37 -5.49 -12.74
N ALA A 28 12.13 -4.48 -12.30
CA ALA A 28 13.07 -4.65 -11.20
C ALA A 28 12.35 -4.98 -9.87
N ASP A 29 13.04 -5.72 -9.03
CA ASP A 29 12.59 -6.07 -7.69
C ASP A 29 12.37 -4.83 -6.82
N PHE A 30 11.72 -5.03 -5.68
CA PHE A 30 11.76 -4.09 -4.58
C PHE A 30 13.22 -3.86 -4.15
N PRO A 31 13.64 -2.62 -3.79
CA PRO A 31 15.03 -2.38 -3.45
C PRO A 31 15.51 -3.24 -2.28
N ASN A 32 16.43 -4.16 -2.57
CA ASN A 32 17.12 -4.96 -1.56
C ASN A 32 17.99 -4.06 -0.67
N PHE A 33 18.34 -4.51 0.53
CA PHE A 33 19.07 -3.75 1.56
C PHE A 33 18.36 -2.42 1.93
N SER A 34 17.08 -2.29 1.62
CA SER A 34 16.28 -1.20 2.16
C SER A 34 15.85 -1.52 3.59
N PRO A 35 15.63 -0.52 4.44
CA PRO A 35 15.16 -0.74 5.81
C PRO A 35 13.67 -1.11 5.89
N TRP A 36 13.04 -1.46 4.76
CA TRP A 36 11.58 -1.68 4.66
C TRP A 36 11.30 -3.11 4.26
N GLU A 37 11.28 -4.00 5.21
CA GLU A 37 10.82 -5.37 5.02
C GLU A 37 9.30 -5.41 5.01
N ASP A 38 8.70 -5.94 3.94
CA ASP A 38 7.25 -6.00 3.77
C ASP A 38 6.88 -7.18 2.87
N TRP A 39 5.84 -7.89 3.27
CA TRP A 39 5.31 -9.04 2.55
C TRP A 39 4.83 -8.69 1.15
N SER A 40 4.44 -7.44 0.91
CA SER A 40 3.92 -7.01 -0.40
C SER A 40 4.90 -7.20 -1.56
N LYS A 41 6.19 -7.26 -1.28
CA LYS A 41 7.25 -7.41 -2.30
C LYS A 41 7.34 -8.81 -2.93
N TYR A 42 6.67 -9.81 -2.32
CA TYR A 42 6.67 -11.19 -2.81
C TYR A 42 5.30 -11.89 -2.76
N THR A 43 4.23 -11.15 -2.40
CA THR A 43 2.86 -11.70 -2.29
C THR A 43 1.78 -10.78 -2.85
N ASP A 44 1.67 -9.53 -2.38
CA ASP A 44 0.51 -8.67 -2.59
C ASP A 44 0.29 -8.30 -4.07
N GLU A 45 1.36 -8.22 -4.89
CA GLU A 45 1.26 -7.87 -6.30
C GLU A 45 0.45 -8.90 -7.09
N GLY A 46 0.60 -10.18 -6.74
CA GLY A 46 -0.23 -11.26 -7.27
C GLY A 46 -1.58 -11.36 -6.58
N TRP A 47 -1.60 -11.35 -5.25
CA TRP A 47 -2.79 -11.62 -4.45
C TRP A 47 -3.98 -10.71 -4.78
N TYR A 48 -3.79 -9.40 -4.75
CA TYR A 48 -4.90 -8.47 -5.01
C TYR A 48 -5.28 -8.39 -6.49
N GLY A 49 -4.43 -8.92 -7.38
CA GLY A 49 -4.68 -9.02 -8.81
C GLY A 49 -5.19 -10.38 -9.27
N ASN A 50 -5.18 -11.41 -8.41
CA ASN A 50 -5.31 -12.82 -8.80
C ASN A 50 -6.58 -13.12 -9.63
N ALA A 51 -7.72 -12.51 -9.29
CA ALA A 51 -8.94 -12.69 -10.05
C ALA A 51 -8.80 -12.25 -11.52
N ALA A 52 -8.13 -11.12 -11.78
CA ALA A 52 -7.86 -10.65 -13.14
C ALA A 52 -6.82 -11.53 -13.85
N ILE A 53 -5.74 -11.89 -13.14
CA ILE A 53 -4.67 -12.74 -13.65
C ILE A 53 -5.24 -14.09 -14.08
N ARG A 54 -5.96 -14.76 -13.19
CA ARG A 54 -6.58 -16.07 -13.44
C ARG A 54 -7.61 -16.04 -14.55
N ALA A 55 -8.47 -15.00 -14.60
CA ALA A 55 -9.46 -14.83 -15.67
C ALA A 55 -8.82 -14.76 -17.05
N HIS A 56 -7.71 -14.04 -17.20
CA HIS A 56 -7.02 -13.92 -18.49
C HIS A 56 -6.17 -15.12 -18.85
N LEU A 57 -5.52 -15.77 -17.89
CA LEU A 57 -4.61 -16.90 -18.16
C LEU A 57 -5.34 -18.24 -18.23
N PHE A 58 -6.36 -18.45 -17.37
CA PHE A 58 -6.97 -19.77 -17.18
C PHE A 58 -8.50 -19.79 -17.44
N GLY A 59 -9.09 -18.65 -17.80
CA GLY A 59 -10.53 -18.53 -18.08
C GLY A 59 -11.43 -18.46 -16.85
N ASN A 60 -10.93 -18.75 -15.64
CA ASN A 60 -11.67 -18.72 -14.39
C ASN A 60 -11.02 -17.76 -13.40
N TRP A 61 -11.76 -16.75 -12.96
CA TRP A 61 -11.28 -15.77 -11.98
C TRP A 61 -11.32 -16.27 -10.53
N TYR A 62 -12.15 -17.26 -10.26
CA TYR A 62 -12.44 -17.77 -8.93
C TYR A 62 -11.97 -19.21 -8.77
N VAL A 63 -11.24 -19.48 -7.69
CA VAL A 63 -10.79 -20.81 -7.28
C VAL A 63 -11.42 -21.12 -5.92
N PRO A 64 -12.40 -22.06 -5.86
CA PRO A 64 -13.10 -22.38 -4.61
C PRO A 64 -12.15 -22.85 -3.51
N GLY A 65 -12.26 -22.23 -2.34
CA GLY A 65 -11.45 -22.55 -1.16
C GLY A 65 -10.12 -21.82 -1.08
N ASP A 66 -9.59 -21.35 -2.19
CA ASP A 66 -8.34 -20.61 -2.23
C ASP A 66 -8.52 -19.11 -1.85
N PHE A 67 -7.42 -18.38 -1.77
CA PHE A 67 -7.44 -16.95 -1.44
C PHE A 67 -8.07 -16.12 -2.57
N ASN A 68 -9.25 -15.58 -2.33
CA ASN A 68 -10.02 -14.78 -3.27
C ASN A 68 -10.39 -13.43 -2.68
N PRO A 69 -9.51 -12.42 -2.73
CA PRO A 69 -9.77 -11.09 -2.14
C PRO A 69 -10.77 -10.24 -2.95
N ALA A 70 -11.04 -10.58 -4.21
CA ALA A 70 -11.89 -9.79 -5.10
C ALA A 70 -13.31 -9.50 -4.58
N PRO A 71 -14.02 -10.38 -3.85
CA PRO A 71 -15.31 -10.07 -3.24
C PRO A 71 -15.23 -8.91 -2.23
N ALA A 72 -14.12 -8.77 -1.52
CA ALA A 72 -13.91 -7.72 -0.53
C ALA A 72 -13.29 -6.43 -1.12
N VAL A 73 -12.36 -6.57 -2.08
CA VAL A 73 -11.59 -5.46 -2.68
C VAL A 73 -11.58 -5.55 -4.21
N PRO A 74 -12.75 -5.39 -4.87
CA PRO A 74 -12.92 -5.65 -6.31
C PRO A 74 -12.31 -4.61 -7.23
N VAL A 75 -12.04 -3.39 -6.75
CA VAL A 75 -11.69 -2.26 -7.65
C VAL A 75 -10.36 -2.49 -8.34
N TRP A 76 -9.35 -2.96 -7.62
CA TRP A 76 -8.02 -3.22 -8.18
C TRP A 76 -8.03 -4.34 -9.23
N PRO A 77 -8.55 -5.55 -8.94
CA PRO A 77 -8.62 -6.59 -9.96
C PRO A 77 -9.51 -6.22 -11.16
N ALA A 78 -10.57 -5.43 -10.97
CA ALA A 78 -11.38 -4.95 -12.09
C ALA A 78 -10.60 -4.02 -13.03
N LEU A 79 -9.77 -3.13 -12.47
CA LEU A 79 -8.90 -2.25 -13.28
C LEU A 79 -7.79 -3.04 -13.99
N LEU A 80 -7.18 -4.02 -13.32
CA LEU A 80 -6.21 -4.92 -13.95
C LEU A 80 -6.85 -5.75 -15.05
N TRP A 81 -8.05 -6.26 -14.84
CA TRP A 81 -8.78 -7.03 -15.86
C TRP A 81 -8.99 -6.21 -17.13
N LEU A 82 -9.41 -4.94 -17.02
CA LEU A 82 -9.51 -4.04 -18.15
C LEU A 82 -8.16 -3.76 -18.82
N LEU A 83 -7.11 -3.56 -18.05
CA LEU A 83 -5.77 -3.30 -18.58
C LEU A 83 -5.22 -4.50 -19.34
N PHE A 84 -5.39 -5.70 -18.82
CA PHE A 84 -4.83 -6.92 -19.40
C PHE A 84 -5.44 -7.31 -20.76
N PHE A 85 -6.61 -6.80 -21.13
CA PHE A 85 -7.10 -6.92 -22.52
C PHE A 85 -6.18 -6.25 -23.55
N VAL A 86 -5.46 -5.20 -23.16
CA VAL A 86 -4.60 -4.44 -24.06
C VAL A 86 -3.13 -4.88 -23.93
N THR A 87 -2.69 -5.17 -22.71
CA THR A 87 -1.27 -5.39 -22.40
C THR A 87 -0.90 -6.87 -22.28
N GLY A 88 -1.89 -7.76 -22.14
CA GLY A 88 -1.66 -9.09 -21.59
C GLY A 88 -1.31 -9.05 -20.10
N VAL A 89 -1.24 -10.24 -19.49
CA VAL A 89 -0.86 -10.39 -18.08
C VAL A 89 0.66 -10.25 -17.95
N THR A 90 1.10 -9.18 -17.33
CA THR A 90 2.53 -8.94 -17.03
C THR A 90 2.70 -8.11 -15.77
N ILE A 91 3.76 -8.38 -15.01
CA ILE A 91 4.08 -7.60 -13.81
C ILE A 91 4.35 -6.12 -14.15
N GLN A 92 4.92 -5.83 -15.34
CA GLN A 92 5.16 -4.47 -15.79
C GLN A 92 3.86 -3.69 -16.00
N ALA A 93 2.83 -4.34 -16.58
CA ALA A 93 1.52 -3.71 -16.74
C ALA A 93 0.85 -3.41 -15.41
N ALA A 94 0.87 -4.37 -14.47
CA ALA A 94 0.31 -4.20 -13.13
C ALA A 94 1.02 -3.06 -12.36
N ARG A 95 2.35 -3.06 -12.34
CA ARG A 95 3.16 -1.99 -11.73
C ARG A 95 3.00 -0.65 -12.45
N GLY A 96 2.88 -0.67 -13.78
CA GLY A 96 2.60 0.53 -14.58
C GLY A 96 1.29 1.20 -14.19
N LEU A 97 0.25 0.43 -13.86
CA LEU A 97 -1.02 0.95 -13.34
C LEU A 97 -0.84 1.62 -11.98
N ALA A 98 -0.09 1.00 -11.06
CA ALA A 98 0.21 1.61 -9.75
C ALA A 98 0.96 2.93 -9.90
N VAL A 99 1.98 3.00 -10.77
CA VAL A 99 2.72 4.23 -11.08
C VAL A 99 1.83 5.28 -11.74
N ALA A 100 0.89 4.89 -12.59
CA ALA A 100 -0.09 5.84 -13.16
C ALA A 100 -0.96 6.47 -12.08
N PHE A 101 -1.41 5.70 -11.07
CA PHE A 101 -2.10 6.24 -9.91
C PHE A 101 -1.19 7.10 -9.05
N PHE A 102 0.08 6.76 -8.89
CA PHE A 102 1.03 7.63 -8.20
C PHE A 102 1.17 8.99 -8.92
N PHE A 103 1.28 9.03 -10.25
CA PHE A 103 1.28 10.28 -11.00
C PHE A 103 -0.01 11.08 -10.82
N LEU A 104 -1.16 10.41 -10.83
CA LEU A 104 -2.42 11.04 -10.50
C LEU A 104 -2.39 11.64 -9.08
N ASN A 105 -1.81 10.95 -8.12
CA ASN A 105 -1.64 11.43 -6.75
C ASN A 105 -0.77 12.69 -6.67
N LEU A 106 0.31 12.79 -7.45
CA LEU A 106 1.12 14.01 -7.55
C LEU A 106 0.29 15.19 -8.09
N VAL A 107 -0.50 14.97 -9.14
CA VAL A 107 -1.37 16.01 -9.74
C VAL A 107 -2.46 16.44 -8.74
N LEU A 108 -3.12 15.49 -8.09
CA LEU A 108 -4.17 15.78 -7.09
C LEU A 108 -3.60 16.50 -5.87
N SER A 109 -2.41 16.13 -5.42
CA SER A 109 -1.68 16.82 -4.33
C SER A 109 -1.36 18.27 -4.72
N TYR A 110 -0.78 18.49 -5.90
CA TYR A 110 -0.54 19.83 -6.40
C TYR A 110 -1.81 20.68 -6.43
N LYS A 111 -2.93 20.14 -7.00
CA LYS A 111 -4.22 20.83 -7.06
C LYS A 111 -4.75 21.16 -5.67
N LEU A 112 -4.63 20.24 -4.72
CA LEU A 112 -5.10 20.43 -3.34
C LEU A 112 -4.35 21.59 -2.64
N PHE A 113 -3.02 21.66 -2.80
CA PHE A 113 -2.21 22.77 -2.27
C PHE A 113 -2.48 24.09 -2.98
N ARG A 114 -2.77 24.07 -4.29
CA ARG A 114 -3.10 25.28 -5.06
C ARG A 114 -4.39 25.95 -4.61
N GLU A 115 -5.29 25.22 -3.98
CA GLU A 115 -6.49 25.80 -3.37
C GLU A 115 -6.19 26.64 -2.12
N ARG A 116 -5.05 26.43 -1.49
CA ARG A 116 -4.68 27.02 -0.19
C ARG A 116 -3.40 27.84 -0.21
N GLY A 117 -2.75 27.99 -1.36
CA GLY A 117 -1.49 28.72 -1.41
C GLY A 117 -0.93 28.97 -2.81
N PRO A 118 0.20 29.67 -2.89
CA PRO A 118 0.88 29.96 -4.14
C PRO A 118 1.46 28.67 -4.78
N ARG A 119 1.88 28.81 -6.04
CA ARG A 119 2.39 27.67 -6.85
C ARG A 119 3.53 26.90 -6.20
N TRP A 120 4.47 27.59 -5.58
CA TRP A 120 5.64 26.98 -4.98
C TRP A 120 5.29 25.99 -3.84
N VAL A 121 4.21 26.23 -3.10
CA VAL A 121 3.78 25.32 -2.00
C VAL A 121 3.34 23.97 -2.58
N GLY A 122 2.57 23.97 -3.65
CA GLY A 122 2.18 22.74 -4.33
C GLY A 122 3.38 22.02 -4.96
N LEU A 123 4.33 22.77 -5.55
CA LEU A 123 5.55 22.17 -6.10
C LEU A 123 6.44 21.58 -5.00
N LEU A 124 6.56 22.24 -3.84
CA LEU A 124 7.30 21.70 -2.70
C LEU A 124 6.70 20.38 -2.22
N ALA A 125 5.37 20.31 -2.08
CA ALA A 125 4.70 19.07 -1.69
C ALA A 125 4.99 17.93 -2.69
N VAL A 126 4.84 18.21 -3.98
CA VAL A 126 5.10 17.20 -5.03
C VAL A 126 6.59 16.81 -5.06
N THR A 127 7.51 17.75 -4.82
CA THR A 127 8.95 17.44 -4.74
C THR A 127 9.22 16.43 -3.63
N LEU A 128 8.68 16.63 -2.42
CA LEU A 128 8.87 15.69 -1.32
C LEU A 128 8.33 14.31 -1.63
N LEU A 129 7.17 14.24 -2.28
CA LEU A 129 6.57 12.97 -2.66
C LEU A 129 7.41 12.21 -3.69
N VAL A 130 7.88 12.91 -4.73
CA VAL A 130 8.58 12.27 -5.86
C VAL A 130 10.04 11.95 -5.57
N THR A 131 10.66 12.64 -4.62
CA THR A 131 12.06 12.38 -4.22
C THR A 131 12.19 11.36 -3.09
N SER A 132 11.09 10.97 -2.42
CA SER A 132 11.12 10.01 -1.32
C SER A 132 11.50 8.61 -1.78
N PRO A 133 12.59 8.01 -1.28
CA PRO A 133 12.98 6.65 -1.63
C PRO A 133 11.96 5.62 -1.15
N PHE A 134 11.31 5.88 -0.02
CA PHE A 134 10.23 5.07 0.49
C PHE A 134 9.02 5.04 -0.46
N LEU A 135 8.54 6.22 -0.88
CA LEU A 135 7.43 6.30 -1.83
C LEU A 135 7.83 5.76 -3.22
N TYR A 136 9.09 5.92 -3.64
CA TYR A 136 9.60 5.29 -4.85
C TYR A 136 9.43 3.76 -4.79
N SER A 137 9.82 3.13 -3.69
CA SER A 137 9.76 1.68 -3.53
C SER A 137 8.32 1.17 -3.55
N PHE A 138 7.43 1.72 -2.71
CA PHE A 138 6.06 1.22 -2.58
C PHE A 138 5.10 1.70 -3.69
N SER A 139 5.32 2.84 -4.33
CA SER A 139 4.45 3.30 -5.43
C SER A 139 4.64 2.53 -6.73
N ARG A 140 5.71 1.73 -6.84
CA ARG A 140 6.03 0.91 -8.02
C ARG A 140 5.51 -0.52 -7.91
N LEU A 141 5.20 -0.99 -6.71
CA LEU A 141 4.54 -2.29 -6.53
C LEU A 141 3.08 -2.23 -6.98
N ALA A 142 2.57 -3.33 -7.51
CA ALA A 142 1.17 -3.46 -7.93
C ALA A 142 0.23 -3.69 -6.73
N ILE A 143 0.30 -2.77 -5.74
CA ILE A 143 -0.45 -2.81 -4.47
C ILE A 143 -1.55 -1.76 -4.42
N LEU A 144 -2.39 -1.82 -3.41
CA LEU A 144 -3.64 -1.05 -3.31
C LEU A 144 -3.45 0.42 -2.90
N GLU A 145 -2.34 0.76 -2.25
CA GLU A 145 -2.08 2.07 -1.65
C GLU A 145 -2.10 3.24 -2.66
N PRO A 146 -1.48 3.15 -3.84
CA PRO A 146 -1.53 4.23 -4.82
C PRO A 146 -2.95 4.54 -5.30
N LEU A 147 -3.79 3.52 -5.48
CA LEU A 147 -5.20 3.67 -5.87
C LEU A 147 -6.05 4.23 -4.73
N LEU A 148 -5.86 3.73 -3.50
CA LEU A 148 -6.53 4.25 -2.31
C LEU A 148 -6.25 5.74 -2.12
N LEU A 149 -4.99 6.17 -2.26
CA LEU A 149 -4.59 7.57 -2.20
C LEU A 149 -5.23 8.39 -3.32
N ALA A 150 -5.36 7.86 -4.54
CA ALA A 150 -6.00 8.55 -5.64
C ALA A 150 -7.47 8.88 -5.33
N PHE A 151 -8.24 7.92 -4.85
CA PHE A 151 -9.62 8.15 -4.40
C PHE A 151 -9.67 9.12 -3.21
N THR A 152 -8.80 8.96 -2.23
CA THR A 152 -8.74 9.84 -1.05
C THR A 152 -8.46 11.29 -1.45
N LEU A 153 -7.43 11.52 -2.25
CA LEU A 153 -7.05 12.86 -2.70
C LEU A 153 -8.09 13.47 -3.64
N ALA A 154 -8.76 12.67 -4.48
CA ALA A 154 -9.87 13.12 -5.29
C ALA A 154 -11.05 13.59 -4.41
N ALA A 155 -11.45 12.79 -3.42
CA ALA A 155 -12.50 13.14 -2.46
C ALA A 155 -12.14 14.41 -1.67
N MET A 156 -10.89 14.54 -1.18
CA MET A 156 -10.39 15.72 -0.49
C MET A 156 -10.40 16.97 -1.39
N ASN A 157 -10.02 16.85 -2.67
CA ASN A 157 -10.08 17.95 -3.63
C ASN A 157 -11.51 18.44 -3.86
N LEU A 158 -12.50 17.54 -3.89
CA LEU A 158 -13.91 17.91 -3.98
C LEU A 158 -14.40 18.55 -2.68
N ALA A 159 -14.10 17.96 -1.54
CA ALA A 159 -14.51 18.43 -0.23
C ALA A 159 -14.03 19.86 0.06
N ILE A 160 -12.76 20.16 -0.20
CA ILE A 160 -12.19 21.50 0.05
C ILE A 160 -12.82 22.58 -0.84
N ARG A 161 -13.33 22.21 -2.00
CA ARG A 161 -14.00 23.10 -2.96
C ARG A 161 -15.51 23.14 -2.82
N LEU A 162 -16.10 22.36 -1.95
CA LEU A 162 -17.54 22.18 -1.83
C LEU A 162 -18.30 23.54 -1.69
N HIS A 163 -17.70 24.52 -1.00
CA HIS A 163 -18.26 25.85 -0.85
C HIS A 163 -18.38 26.65 -2.17
N ARG A 164 -17.58 26.32 -3.20
CA ARG A 164 -17.63 26.95 -4.54
C ARG A 164 -18.74 26.39 -5.41
N TYR A 165 -19.15 25.15 -5.16
CA TYR A 165 -20.16 24.45 -5.94
C TYR A 165 -21.56 24.63 -5.39
N TYR A 166 -21.92 25.85 -4.92
CA TYR A 166 -23.15 26.12 -4.21
C TYR A 166 -24.43 25.56 -4.86
N ARG A 167 -24.55 25.65 -6.20
CA ARG A 167 -25.69 25.10 -6.95
C ARG A 167 -25.65 23.59 -7.14
N HIS A 168 -24.45 22.96 -7.03
CA HIS A 168 -24.22 21.55 -7.31
C HIS A 168 -23.69 20.78 -6.09
N GLN A 169 -23.84 21.34 -4.88
CA GLN A 169 -23.30 20.74 -3.66
C GLN A 169 -23.76 19.30 -3.44
N THR A 170 -25.03 19.01 -3.73
CA THR A 170 -25.60 17.67 -3.62
C THR A 170 -24.89 16.68 -4.55
N TRP A 171 -24.69 17.02 -5.82
CA TRP A 171 -24.00 16.16 -6.78
C TRP A 171 -22.52 15.94 -6.41
N VAL A 172 -21.86 17.00 -5.94
CA VAL A 172 -20.48 16.87 -5.45
C VAL A 172 -20.42 15.99 -4.20
N ALA A 173 -21.40 16.11 -3.30
CA ALA A 173 -21.51 15.26 -2.12
C ALA A 173 -21.74 13.77 -2.50
N ILE A 174 -22.65 13.50 -3.45
CA ILE A 174 -22.87 12.16 -4.00
C ILE A 174 -21.55 11.60 -4.57
N LEU A 175 -20.81 12.39 -5.36
CA LEU A 175 -19.53 11.95 -5.91
C LEU A 175 -18.50 11.66 -4.82
N ILE A 176 -18.44 12.45 -3.75
CA ILE A 176 -17.58 12.16 -2.59
C ILE A 176 -17.99 10.83 -1.94
N GLY A 177 -19.29 10.56 -1.80
CA GLY A 177 -19.78 9.28 -1.28
C GLY A 177 -19.40 8.09 -2.16
N LEU A 178 -19.52 8.21 -3.47
CA LEU A 178 -19.09 7.17 -4.43
C LEU A 178 -17.57 6.95 -4.39
N LEU A 179 -16.77 8.03 -4.28
CA LEU A 179 -15.32 7.92 -4.12
C LEU A 179 -14.97 7.21 -2.81
N PHE A 180 -15.70 7.48 -1.72
CA PHE A 180 -15.51 6.76 -0.46
C PHE A 180 -15.85 5.26 -0.58
N THR A 181 -16.91 4.91 -1.30
CA THR A 181 -17.18 3.50 -1.63
C THR A 181 -16.02 2.90 -2.44
N GLY A 182 -15.51 3.62 -3.45
CA GLY A 182 -14.32 3.20 -4.19
C GLY A 182 -13.11 2.95 -3.27
N MET A 183 -12.90 3.82 -2.27
CA MET A 183 -11.85 3.61 -1.25
C MET A 183 -12.09 2.31 -0.47
N MET A 184 -13.31 2.09 0.05
CA MET A 184 -13.66 0.89 0.84
C MET A 184 -13.53 -0.39 0.02
N LEU A 185 -13.94 -0.36 -1.25
CA LEU A 185 -13.84 -1.48 -2.19
C LEU A 185 -12.44 -1.63 -2.81
N THR A 186 -11.52 -0.71 -2.53
CA THR A 186 -10.09 -0.86 -2.83
C THR A 186 -9.34 -1.44 -1.65
N LYS A 187 -9.62 -0.96 -0.43
CA LYS A 187 -8.92 -1.41 0.78
C LYS A 187 -9.82 -1.21 2.00
N THR A 188 -9.98 -2.26 2.78
CA THR A 188 -10.86 -2.27 3.96
C THR A 188 -10.47 -1.21 5.01
N THR A 189 -9.18 -0.90 5.09
CA THR A 189 -8.63 0.11 6.02
C THR A 189 -9.04 1.54 5.69
N ALA A 190 -9.66 1.78 4.53
CA ALA A 190 -10.16 3.09 4.12
C ALA A 190 -11.15 3.73 5.11
N ILE A 191 -11.84 2.91 5.91
CA ILE A 191 -12.76 3.40 6.96
C ILE A 191 -12.06 4.36 7.93
N PHE A 192 -10.77 4.15 8.21
CA PHE A 192 -9.99 4.98 9.10
C PHE A 192 -9.63 6.36 8.51
N LEU A 193 -9.88 6.59 7.22
CA LEU A 193 -9.78 7.90 6.56
C LEU A 193 -11.10 8.70 6.60
N LEU A 194 -12.20 8.06 6.98
CA LEU A 194 -13.52 8.70 7.04
C LEU A 194 -13.55 9.95 7.94
N PRO A 195 -12.93 9.97 9.15
CA PRO A 195 -12.89 11.18 9.99
C PRO A 195 -12.24 12.37 9.28
N ALA A 196 -11.18 12.16 8.50
CA ALA A 196 -10.53 13.21 7.71
C ALA A 196 -11.46 13.77 6.64
N LEU A 197 -12.18 12.93 5.91
CA LEU A 197 -13.14 13.35 4.88
C LEU A 197 -14.33 14.11 5.47
N ILE A 198 -14.92 13.62 6.56
CA ILE A 198 -16.00 14.30 7.26
C ILE A 198 -15.55 15.71 7.70
N TRP A 199 -14.36 15.82 8.28
CA TRP A 199 -13.81 17.08 8.73
C TRP A 199 -13.58 18.06 7.58
N MET A 200 -13.02 17.57 6.46
CA MET A 200 -12.78 18.37 5.27
C MET A 200 -14.09 18.82 4.57
N ILE A 201 -15.17 18.09 4.75
CA ILE A 201 -16.52 18.52 4.31
C ILE A 201 -17.06 19.60 5.27
N ALA A 202 -16.95 19.39 6.57
CA ALA A 202 -17.58 20.21 7.60
C ALA A 202 -16.96 21.61 7.71
N LEU A 203 -15.63 21.72 7.66
CA LEU A 203 -14.92 22.98 7.86
C LEU A 203 -15.22 24.06 6.80
N PRO A 204 -15.23 23.77 5.47
CA PRO A 204 -15.49 24.79 4.46
C PRO A 204 -16.96 25.23 4.38
N VAL A 205 -17.88 24.47 4.95
CA VAL A 205 -19.32 24.76 4.86
C VAL A 205 -19.70 25.80 5.90
N ARG A 206 -19.82 27.07 5.48
CA ARG A 206 -20.14 28.21 6.35
C ARG A 206 -21.53 28.09 6.98
N GLN A 207 -22.52 27.60 6.21
CA GLN A 207 -23.92 27.46 6.67
C GLN A 207 -24.12 26.06 7.23
N LYS A 208 -24.05 25.90 8.55
CA LYS A 208 -24.19 24.60 9.25
C LYS A 208 -25.48 23.84 8.88
N ARG A 209 -26.57 24.54 8.58
CA ARG A 209 -27.83 23.91 8.11
C ARG A 209 -27.68 23.11 6.82
N ARG A 210 -26.65 23.38 5.99
CA ARG A 210 -26.37 22.65 4.75
C ARG A 210 -25.57 21.40 4.98
N LEU A 211 -24.94 21.24 6.13
CA LEU A 211 -24.18 20.01 6.46
C LEU A 211 -25.08 18.78 6.44
N ILE A 212 -26.33 18.91 6.92
CA ILE A 212 -27.29 17.77 6.96
C ILE A 212 -27.54 17.22 5.54
N PRO A 213 -28.04 18.01 4.58
CA PRO A 213 -28.31 17.47 3.23
C PRO A 213 -27.04 17.01 2.52
N ILE A 214 -25.90 17.68 2.72
CA ILE A 214 -24.61 17.25 2.16
C ILE A 214 -24.19 15.89 2.74
N SER A 215 -24.26 15.73 4.06
CA SER A 215 -23.91 14.47 4.73
C SER A 215 -24.86 13.33 4.36
N LEU A 216 -26.16 13.60 4.26
CA LEU A 216 -27.15 12.61 3.81
C LEU A 216 -26.91 12.20 2.35
N SER A 217 -26.57 13.15 1.46
CA SER A 217 -26.27 12.85 0.05
C SER A 217 -24.99 12.01 -0.09
N ALA A 218 -23.92 12.39 0.61
CA ALA A 218 -22.67 11.64 0.57
C ALA A 218 -22.81 10.27 1.24
N GLY A 219 -23.37 10.23 2.46
CA GLY A 219 -23.58 8.99 3.20
C GLY A 219 -24.57 8.05 2.52
N GLY A 220 -25.67 8.60 1.98
CA GLY A 220 -26.66 7.84 1.21
C GLY A 220 -26.06 7.21 -0.05
N ALA A 221 -25.28 7.99 -0.83
CA ALA A 221 -24.60 7.48 -2.01
C ALA A 221 -23.59 6.38 -1.65
N ALA A 222 -22.81 6.58 -0.58
CA ALA A 222 -21.86 5.57 -0.09
C ALA A 222 -22.59 4.30 0.37
N ALA A 223 -23.63 4.42 1.19
CA ALA A 223 -24.40 3.31 1.70
C ALA A 223 -25.09 2.51 0.58
N LEU A 224 -25.73 3.19 -0.37
CA LEU A 224 -26.42 2.54 -1.49
C LEU A 224 -25.45 1.80 -2.40
N SER A 225 -24.35 2.43 -2.79
CA SER A 225 -23.37 1.79 -3.69
C SER A 225 -22.64 0.64 -3.01
N PHE A 226 -22.28 0.75 -1.73
CA PHE A 226 -21.69 -0.35 -0.97
C PHE A 226 -22.68 -1.50 -0.76
N SER A 227 -23.95 -1.19 -0.42
CA SER A 227 -25.01 -2.20 -0.27
C SER A 227 -25.29 -2.93 -1.59
N ALA A 228 -25.28 -2.22 -2.73
CA ALA A 228 -25.45 -2.84 -4.04
C ALA A 228 -24.34 -3.86 -4.32
N TRP A 229 -23.08 -3.51 -3.99
CA TRP A 229 -21.97 -4.47 -4.09
C TRP A 229 -22.16 -5.67 -3.16
N MET A 230 -22.53 -5.45 -1.89
CA MET A 230 -22.75 -6.53 -0.93
C MET A 230 -23.88 -7.47 -1.36
N LEU A 231 -24.96 -6.93 -1.91
CA LEU A 231 -26.04 -7.74 -2.47
C LEU A 231 -25.54 -8.62 -3.62
N LEU A 232 -24.68 -8.10 -4.49
CA LEU A 232 -24.03 -8.87 -5.54
C LEU A 232 -23.17 -10.00 -4.96
N VAL A 233 -22.31 -9.70 -3.99
CA VAL A 233 -21.45 -10.69 -3.31
C VAL A 233 -22.28 -11.82 -2.69
N VAL A 234 -23.34 -11.48 -1.96
CA VAL A 234 -24.24 -12.47 -1.34
C VAL A 234 -24.98 -13.28 -2.41
N SER A 235 -25.53 -12.62 -3.44
CA SER A 235 -26.29 -13.30 -4.51
C SER A 235 -25.46 -14.28 -5.33
N LYS A 236 -24.13 -14.09 -5.37
CA LYS A 236 -23.17 -14.98 -6.05
C LYS A 236 -22.57 -16.03 -5.13
N GLY A 237 -22.97 -16.10 -3.86
CA GLY A 237 -22.44 -17.06 -2.89
C GLY A 237 -21.02 -16.78 -2.42
N LEU A 238 -20.49 -15.55 -2.65
CA LEU A 238 -19.10 -15.16 -2.37
C LEU A 238 -18.92 -14.53 -0.98
N PHE A 239 -19.95 -14.64 -0.11
CA PHE A 239 -19.89 -13.99 1.20
C PHE A 239 -18.86 -14.63 2.14
N ALA A 240 -18.52 -15.92 1.94
CA ALA A 240 -17.48 -16.59 2.71
C ALA A 240 -16.11 -15.92 2.49
N ASP A 241 -15.71 -15.67 1.23
CA ASP A 241 -14.45 -15.01 0.89
C ASP A 241 -14.41 -13.56 1.40
N TYR A 242 -15.53 -12.81 1.27
CA TYR A 242 -15.67 -11.49 1.86
C TYR A 242 -15.46 -11.52 3.38
N LYS A 243 -16.14 -12.44 4.08
CA LYS A 243 -16.03 -12.63 5.52
C LYS A 243 -14.61 -13.02 5.93
N TYR A 244 -13.96 -13.89 5.16
CA TYR A 244 -12.59 -14.31 5.42
C TYR A 244 -11.66 -13.10 5.55
N LEU A 245 -11.62 -12.24 4.54
CA LEU A 245 -10.71 -11.09 4.53
C LEU A 245 -11.02 -10.06 5.64
N PHE A 246 -12.28 -9.88 6.01
CA PHE A 246 -12.69 -8.85 6.98
C PHE A 246 -12.65 -9.32 8.43
N PHE A 247 -12.97 -10.59 8.69
CA PHE A 247 -13.26 -11.06 10.04
C PHE A 247 -12.45 -12.29 10.46
N VAL A 248 -11.95 -13.08 9.53
CA VAL A 248 -11.16 -14.29 9.83
C VAL A 248 -9.67 -13.99 9.75
N ASN A 249 -9.21 -13.39 8.64
CA ASN A 249 -7.83 -12.95 8.48
C ASN A 249 -7.55 -11.71 9.32
N VAL A 250 -7.51 -11.89 10.65
CA VAL A 250 -7.29 -10.82 11.62
C VAL A 250 -6.13 -11.16 12.54
N TYR A 251 -5.25 -10.20 12.72
CA TYR A 251 -4.13 -10.32 13.65
C TYR A 251 -4.58 -10.31 15.10
N LYS A 252 -3.79 -10.90 16.01
CA LYS A 252 -4.07 -10.91 17.44
C LYS A 252 -4.12 -9.48 17.97
N LYS A 253 -5.30 -9.04 18.39
CA LYS A 253 -5.52 -7.70 18.95
C LYS A 253 -4.85 -7.59 20.31
N PRO A 254 -4.25 -6.45 20.66
CA PRO A 254 -3.66 -6.25 21.96
C PRO A 254 -4.76 -6.20 23.03
N HIS A 255 -4.67 -7.08 24.02
CA HIS A 255 -5.56 -7.09 25.17
C HIS A 255 -4.91 -6.40 26.38
N GLY A 256 -5.64 -5.49 27.04
CA GLY A 256 -5.14 -4.70 28.17
C GLY A 256 -4.54 -3.34 27.76
N VAL A 257 -4.22 -2.53 28.76
CA VAL A 257 -3.73 -1.14 28.54
C VAL A 257 -2.30 -1.14 28.03
N TRP A 258 -1.41 -1.89 28.67
CA TRP A 258 0.01 -1.91 28.34
C TRP A 258 0.32 -2.43 26.94
N PRO A 259 -0.21 -3.58 26.49
CA PRO A 259 -0.05 -4.04 25.11
C PRO A 259 -0.57 -3.05 24.07
N ARG A 260 -1.64 -2.29 24.36
CA ARG A 260 -2.15 -1.23 23.46
C ARG A 260 -1.18 -0.04 23.36
N ILE A 261 -0.56 0.35 24.48
CA ILE A 261 0.47 1.40 24.49
C ILE A 261 1.69 0.93 23.67
N LEU A 262 2.12 -0.31 23.82
CA LEU A 262 3.23 -0.88 23.02
C LEU A 262 2.87 -0.95 21.54
N SER A 263 1.67 -1.41 21.19
CA SER A 263 1.21 -1.43 19.79
C SER A 263 1.16 -0.03 19.18
N PHE A 264 0.71 0.98 19.94
CA PHE A 264 0.77 2.38 19.50
C PHE A 264 2.22 2.85 19.32
N TRP A 265 3.11 2.53 20.25
CA TRP A 265 4.53 2.86 20.15
C TRP A 265 5.17 2.24 18.91
N TRP A 266 4.93 0.94 18.65
CA TRP A 266 5.43 0.25 17.45
C TRP A 266 4.85 0.86 16.17
N SER A 267 3.56 1.20 16.15
CA SER A 267 2.93 1.87 15.00
C SER A 267 3.53 3.25 14.76
N PHE A 268 3.86 4.00 15.81
CA PHE A 268 4.53 5.29 15.69
C PHE A 268 5.99 5.13 15.26
N HIS A 269 6.72 4.23 15.89
CA HIS A 269 8.14 3.96 15.62
C HIS A 269 8.35 3.47 14.18
N GLY A 270 7.50 2.57 13.68
CA GLY A 270 7.58 2.08 12.31
C GLY A 270 7.51 3.17 11.25
N GLY A 271 6.80 4.28 11.54
CA GLY A 271 6.77 5.45 10.65
C GLY A 271 8.12 6.14 10.48
N LEU A 272 9.03 6.04 11.45
CA LEU A 272 10.36 6.65 11.37
C LEU A 272 11.18 6.07 10.21
N TRP A 273 10.99 4.80 9.91
CA TRP A 273 11.67 4.13 8.79
C TRP A 273 11.19 4.61 7.42
N ALA A 274 9.95 5.14 7.31
CA ALA A 274 9.46 5.71 6.06
C ALA A 274 10.15 7.06 5.72
N ASP A 275 10.38 7.91 6.73
CA ASP A 275 11.25 9.10 6.62
C ASP A 275 11.67 9.57 8.02
N ILE A 276 12.95 9.42 8.33
CA ILE A 276 13.53 9.72 9.65
C ILE A 276 13.48 11.22 10.01
N VAL A 277 13.27 12.10 9.05
CA VAL A 277 13.22 13.56 9.27
C VAL A 277 11.80 14.08 9.18
N LEU A 278 11.10 13.83 8.08
CA LEU A 278 9.82 14.46 7.79
C LEU A 278 8.67 13.93 8.66
N ILE A 279 8.68 12.65 9.03
CA ILE A 279 7.60 12.08 9.87
C ILE A 279 7.69 12.59 11.31
N PRO A 280 8.85 12.52 12.01
CA PRO A 280 8.96 13.13 13.35
C PRO A 280 8.73 14.64 13.32
N LEU A 281 9.23 15.33 12.29
CA LEU A 281 8.98 16.75 12.13
C LEU A 281 7.48 17.06 12.02
N ALA A 282 6.73 16.30 11.25
CA ALA A 282 5.27 16.46 11.17
C ALA A 282 4.61 16.30 12.56
N GLY A 283 4.99 15.28 13.33
CA GLY A 283 4.50 15.07 14.69
C GLY A 283 4.82 16.24 15.62
N LEU A 284 6.07 16.74 15.62
CA LEU A 284 6.48 17.89 16.41
C LEU A 284 5.73 19.18 16.02
N LEU A 285 5.48 19.39 14.73
CA LEU A 285 4.74 20.53 14.23
C LEU A 285 3.25 20.48 14.61
N VAL A 286 2.64 19.30 14.60
CA VAL A 286 1.27 19.11 15.10
C VAL A 286 1.20 19.41 16.61
N LEU A 287 2.13 18.84 17.38
CA LEU A 287 2.23 19.11 18.82
C LEU A 287 2.39 20.60 19.10
N ALA A 288 3.30 21.28 18.38
CA ALA A 288 3.49 22.72 18.50
C ALA A 288 2.21 23.50 18.16
N ALA A 289 1.49 23.13 17.09
CA ALA A 289 0.24 23.77 16.73
C ALA A 289 -0.83 23.65 17.82
N ILE A 290 -0.90 22.49 18.50
CA ILE A 290 -1.84 22.24 19.61
C ILE A 290 -1.43 23.03 20.86
N LEU A 291 -0.17 22.95 21.28
CA LEU A 291 0.33 23.61 22.50
C LEU A 291 0.24 25.13 22.42
N PHE A 292 0.57 25.68 21.26
CA PHE A 292 0.58 27.14 21.07
C PHE A 292 -0.74 27.71 20.50
N ARG A 293 -1.81 26.92 20.43
CA ARG A 293 -3.10 27.33 19.84
C ARG A 293 -3.68 28.64 20.41
N LYS A 294 -3.39 28.97 21.68
CA LYS A 294 -3.87 30.19 22.36
C LYS A 294 -2.89 31.35 22.29
N ARG A 295 -1.64 31.12 21.83
CA ARG A 295 -0.58 32.13 21.83
C ARG A 295 -0.74 33.06 20.63
N LYS A 296 -0.87 34.35 20.89
CA LYS A 296 -0.85 35.40 19.87
C LYS A 296 0.60 35.86 19.65
N ASN A 297 0.95 36.16 18.41
CA ASN A 297 2.24 36.80 18.08
C ASN A 297 2.21 38.31 18.46
N LYS A 298 3.33 39.02 18.26
CA LYS A 298 3.45 40.46 18.55
C LYS A 298 2.43 41.31 17.77
N LEU A 299 1.91 40.80 16.65
CA LEU A 299 0.88 41.47 15.82
C LEU A 299 -0.54 41.07 16.22
N GLY A 300 -0.74 40.36 17.35
CA GLY A 300 -2.05 39.90 17.78
C GLY A 300 -2.62 38.71 16.98
N GLN A 301 -1.86 38.18 16.02
CA GLN A 301 -2.26 37.07 15.17
C GLN A 301 -1.99 35.74 15.85
N ASN A 302 -2.87 34.78 15.66
CA ASN A 302 -2.71 33.41 16.13
C ASN A 302 -2.55 32.48 14.90
N TRP A 303 -1.30 32.24 14.49
CA TRP A 303 -1.00 31.45 13.31
C TRP A 303 -1.37 29.96 13.49
N THR A 304 -1.29 29.43 14.70
CA THR A 304 -1.64 28.04 15.00
C THR A 304 -3.14 27.81 14.90
N ASN A 305 -3.95 28.78 15.33
CA ASN A 305 -5.41 28.71 15.14
C ASN A 305 -5.79 28.75 13.65
N GLY A 306 -5.05 29.50 12.86
CA GLY A 306 -5.20 29.51 11.39
C GLY A 306 -4.90 28.13 10.77
N LEU A 307 -3.89 27.41 11.27
CA LEU A 307 -3.58 26.04 10.83
C LEU A 307 -4.65 25.02 11.25
N LEU A 308 -5.06 25.04 12.52
CA LEU A 308 -6.07 24.09 13.03
C LEU A 308 -7.42 24.26 12.31
N ASN A 309 -7.72 25.47 11.83
CA ASN A 309 -8.90 25.76 11.00
C ASN A 309 -8.65 25.60 9.48
N ASP A 310 -7.45 25.20 9.06
CA ASP A 310 -7.17 24.86 7.66
C ASP A 310 -7.57 23.39 7.40
N PRO A 311 -8.55 23.14 6.52
CA PRO A 311 -9.03 21.78 6.28
C PRO A 311 -7.96 20.85 5.69
N LEU A 312 -6.97 21.38 4.97
CA LEU A 312 -5.88 20.56 4.45
C LEU A 312 -4.94 20.11 5.57
N PHE A 313 -4.56 21.01 6.49
CA PHE A 313 -3.72 20.66 7.63
C PHE A 313 -4.44 19.69 8.57
N SER A 314 -5.62 20.09 9.07
CA SER A 314 -6.37 19.28 10.04
C SER A 314 -6.88 17.96 9.44
N GLY A 315 -7.28 17.95 8.16
CA GLY A 315 -7.63 16.72 7.44
C GLY A 315 -6.43 15.78 7.30
N SER A 316 -5.23 16.30 7.02
CA SER A 316 -3.99 15.50 6.97
C SER A 316 -3.66 14.91 8.34
N VAL A 317 -3.78 15.69 9.43
CA VAL A 317 -3.58 15.19 10.81
C VAL A 317 -4.55 14.06 11.13
N LEU A 318 -5.82 14.20 10.77
CA LEU A 318 -6.82 13.16 11.00
C LEU A 318 -6.60 11.91 10.14
N ALA A 319 -6.08 12.05 8.91
CA ALA A 319 -5.72 10.92 8.07
C ALA A 319 -4.53 10.12 8.67
N VAL A 320 -3.49 10.81 9.14
CA VAL A 320 -2.36 10.19 9.85
C VAL A 320 -2.84 9.49 11.12
N ALA A 321 -3.62 10.19 11.96
CA ALA A 321 -4.15 9.63 13.20
C ALA A 321 -5.04 8.40 12.94
N GLY A 322 -5.86 8.43 11.89
CA GLY A 322 -6.69 7.30 11.48
C GLY A 322 -5.87 6.07 11.12
N TYR A 323 -4.83 6.23 10.30
CA TYR A 323 -3.96 5.11 9.91
C TYR A 323 -3.11 4.57 11.07
N LEU A 324 -2.59 5.44 11.95
CA LEU A 324 -1.92 5.01 13.18
C LEU A 324 -2.89 4.25 14.10
N ALA A 325 -4.14 4.72 14.23
CA ALA A 325 -5.18 4.03 14.98
C ALA A 325 -5.51 2.65 14.39
N PHE A 326 -5.57 2.54 13.05
CA PHE A 326 -5.72 1.27 12.37
C PHE A 326 -4.60 0.29 12.70
N MET A 327 -3.34 0.68 12.50
CA MET A 327 -2.18 -0.17 12.76
C MET A 327 -2.09 -0.58 14.24
N THR A 328 -2.37 0.34 15.16
CA THR A 328 -2.44 0.07 16.59
C THR A 328 -3.57 -0.90 16.94
N TYR A 329 -4.76 -0.72 16.35
CA TYR A 329 -5.92 -1.59 16.61
C TYR A 329 -5.68 -3.01 16.11
N GLN A 330 -5.07 -3.17 14.94
CA GLN A 330 -4.77 -4.47 14.35
C GLN A 330 -3.48 -5.09 14.89
N ASN A 331 -2.65 -4.33 15.63
CA ASN A 331 -1.32 -4.73 16.05
C ASN A 331 -0.44 -5.21 14.88
N HIS A 332 -0.52 -4.51 13.75
CA HIS A 332 0.10 -4.92 12.50
C HIS A 332 0.64 -3.71 11.70
N PRO A 333 1.77 -3.14 12.11
CA PRO A 333 2.38 -1.99 11.44
C PRO A 333 3.26 -2.44 10.25
N GLN A 334 2.65 -2.77 9.12
CA GLN A 334 3.39 -3.09 7.90
C GLN A 334 3.91 -1.83 7.20
N PRO A 335 5.13 -1.85 6.64
CA PRO A 335 5.73 -0.70 5.95
C PRO A 335 4.84 -0.08 4.87
N ARG A 336 4.17 -0.87 4.03
CA ARG A 336 3.28 -0.35 2.97
C ARG A 336 2.18 0.58 3.48
N TYR A 337 1.70 0.40 4.71
CA TYR A 337 0.65 1.26 5.27
C TYR A 337 1.15 2.68 5.55
N TYR A 338 2.45 2.83 5.81
CA TYR A 338 3.07 4.16 5.98
C TYR A 338 3.13 4.96 4.69
N THR A 339 2.82 4.39 3.52
CA THR A 339 2.64 5.15 2.28
C THR A 339 1.59 6.25 2.47
N VAL A 340 0.45 5.92 3.09
CA VAL A 340 -0.60 6.91 3.41
C VAL A 340 -0.13 7.89 4.48
N VAL A 341 0.53 7.41 5.52
CA VAL A 341 1.07 8.24 6.62
C VAL A 341 2.08 9.24 6.07
N ALA A 342 3.05 8.80 5.25
CA ALA A 342 4.08 9.64 4.67
C ALA A 342 3.49 10.77 3.80
N PHE A 343 2.52 10.46 2.92
CA PHE A 343 1.83 11.47 2.11
C PHE A 343 1.28 12.60 2.98
N PHE A 344 0.52 12.29 4.02
CA PHE A 344 -0.12 13.28 4.85
C PHE A 344 0.84 13.96 5.84
N CYS A 345 1.90 13.29 6.31
CA CYS A 345 2.96 13.92 7.08
C CYS A 345 3.69 14.99 6.26
N PHE A 346 4.02 14.69 4.99
CA PHE A 346 4.64 15.68 4.11
C PHE A 346 3.70 16.86 3.85
N PHE A 347 2.40 16.62 3.73
CA PHE A 347 1.41 17.71 3.62
C PHE A 347 1.38 18.61 4.87
N ILE A 348 1.43 18.02 6.07
CA ILE A 348 1.51 18.76 7.34
C ILE A 348 2.72 19.67 7.35
N VAL A 349 3.91 19.13 7.06
CA VAL A 349 5.17 19.88 7.05
C VAL A 349 5.09 21.08 6.08
N VAL A 350 4.66 20.82 4.83
CA VAL A 350 4.56 21.85 3.81
C VAL A 350 3.55 22.95 4.18
N ARG A 351 2.40 22.57 4.78
CA ARG A 351 1.39 23.55 5.22
C ARG A 351 1.89 24.43 6.35
N VAL A 352 2.62 23.86 7.32
CA VAL A 352 3.20 24.65 8.41
C VAL A 352 4.25 25.62 7.87
N ILE A 353 5.18 25.18 7.02
CA ILE A 353 6.18 26.04 6.39
C ILE A 353 5.48 27.19 5.63
N ALA A 354 4.50 26.86 4.80
CA ALA A 354 3.75 27.87 4.06
C ALA A 354 3.07 28.88 4.98
N GLN A 355 2.49 28.44 6.10
CA GLN A 355 1.85 29.33 7.07
C GLN A 355 2.86 30.24 7.77
N LEU A 356 4.00 29.71 8.21
CA LEU A 356 5.05 30.45 8.93
C LEU A 356 5.70 31.54 8.07
N LEU A 357 5.92 31.27 6.80
CA LEU A 357 6.54 32.24 5.88
C LEU A 357 5.70 33.50 5.64
N TYR A 358 4.41 33.49 5.94
CA TYR A 358 3.51 34.64 5.84
C TYR A 358 3.25 35.32 7.19
N GLN A 359 3.96 34.92 8.27
CA GLN A 359 3.82 35.52 9.60
C GLN A 359 4.89 36.62 9.86
N SER A 360 4.99 37.03 11.13
CA SER A 360 5.97 37.99 11.60
C SER A 360 7.41 37.52 11.42
N ASP A 361 8.38 38.42 11.61
CA ASP A 361 9.79 38.13 11.33
C ASP A 361 10.36 36.92 12.06
N ARG A 362 9.93 36.69 13.30
CA ARG A 362 10.37 35.51 14.08
C ARG A 362 9.85 34.20 13.47
N GLU A 363 8.56 34.12 13.25
CA GLU A 363 7.90 32.94 12.67
C GLU A 363 8.42 32.70 11.25
N ARG A 364 8.61 33.76 10.48
CA ARG A 364 9.14 33.69 9.12
C ARG A 364 10.58 33.16 9.10
N ARG A 365 11.44 33.54 10.06
CA ARG A 365 12.79 32.96 10.19
C ARG A 365 12.73 31.47 10.47
N ILE A 366 11.85 31.03 11.38
CA ILE A 366 11.61 29.60 11.62
C ILE A 366 11.13 28.90 10.32
N GLY A 367 10.22 29.52 9.59
CA GLY A 367 9.76 29.01 8.29
C GLY A 367 10.90 28.83 7.28
N TYR A 368 11.86 29.75 7.21
CA TYR A 368 13.04 29.59 6.34
C TYR A 368 13.98 28.49 6.82
N VAL A 369 14.20 28.32 8.12
CA VAL A 369 15.01 27.22 8.67
C VAL A 369 14.38 25.86 8.34
N LEU A 370 13.07 25.74 8.54
CA LEU A 370 12.34 24.51 8.18
C LEU A 370 12.37 24.26 6.67
N LEU A 371 12.23 25.30 5.85
CA LEU A 371 12.33 25.17 4.39
C LEU A 371 13.72 24.68 3.96
N ALA A 372 14.78 25.20 4.58
CA ALA A 372 16.15 24.75 4.32
C ALA A 372 16.35 23.29 4.74
N LEU A 373 15.89 22.90 5.94
CA LEU A 373 15.93 21.52 6.42
C LEU A 373 15.21 20.57 5.44
N VAL A 374 13.99 20.91 5.05
CA VAL A 374 13.20 20.12 4.10
C VAL A 374 13.85 20.06 2.72
N GLY A 375 14.48 21.16 2.28
CA GLY A 375 15.25 21.20 1.04
C GLY A 375 16.45 20.24 1.06
N VAL A 376 17.22 20.23 2.15
CA VAL A 376 18.34 19.28 2.35
C VAL A 376 17.82 17.84 2.39
N THR A 377 16.73 17.60 3.12
CA THR A 377 16.10 16.26 3.16
C THR A 377 15.67 15.81 1.78
N ALA A 378 15.05 16.69 0.97
CA ALA A 378 14.63 16.36 -0.39
C ALA A 378 15.82 16.02 -1.31
N LEU A 379 16.95 16.70 -1.15
CA LEU A 379 18.18 16.41 -1.90
C LEU A 379 18.75 15.05 -1.49
N PHE A 380 18.83 14.77 -0.20
CA PHE A 380 19.30 13.49 0.31
C PHE A 380 18.39 12.34 -0.14
N ASN A 381 17.09 12.48 0.05
CA ASN A 381 16.08 11.51 -0.40
C ASN A 381 16.15 11.29 -1.91
N GLY A 382 16.30 12.38 -2.68
CA GLY A 382 16.46 12.30 -4.14
C GLY A 382 17.70 11.53 -4.55
N ALA A 383 18.84 11.75 -3.89
CA ALA A 383 20.07 11.02 -4.15
C ALA A 383 19.90 9.51 -3.85
N TRP A 384 19.20 9.18 -2.75
CA TRP A 384 18.91 7.80 -2.39
C TRP A 384 17.95 7.12 -3.38
N THR A 385 16.92 7.84 -3.81
CA THR A 385 16.00 7.38 -4.88
C THR A 385 16.77 7.09 -6.17
N LEU A 386 17.67 7.99 -6.58
CA LEU A 386 18.50 7.78 -7.79
C LEU A 386 19.43 6.57 -7.63
N LYS A 387 19.95 6.30 -6.41
CA LYS A 387 20.72 5.08 -6.17
C LYS A 387 19.90 3.83 -6.52
N TYR A 388 18.64 3.75 -6.08
CA TYR A 388 17.77 2.63 -6.43
C TYR A 388 17.45 2.57 -7.93
N VAL A 389 17.24 3.72 -8.58
CA VAL A 389 16.97 3.80 -10.02
C VAL A 389 18.14 3.27 -10.85
N PHE A 390 19.38 3.62 -10.49
CA PHE A 390 20.58 3.25 -11.24
C PHE A 390 21.15 1.88 -10.89
N HIS A 391 20.69 1.25 -9.81
CA HIS A 391 21.12 -0.09 -9.41
C HIS A 391 19.91 -1.03 -9.27
N PRO A 392 19.14 -1.25 -10.36
CA PRO A 392 18.00 -2.17 -10.33
C PRO A 392 18.48 -3.61 -10.15
N GLN A 393 17.74 -4.40 -9.38
CA GLN A 393 17.98 -5.81 -9.16
C GLN A 393 16.83 -6.63 -9.75
N TYR A 394 17.09 -7.91 -10.06
CA TYR A 394 16.12 -8.79 -10.71
C TYR A 394 16.18 -10.20 -10.12
N THR A 395 16.67 -10.35 -8.88
CA THR A 395 16.90 -11.64 -8.23
C THR A 395 15.60 -12.43 -8.07
N TRP A 396 14.55 -11.78 -7.57
CA TRP A 396 13.22 -12.39 -7.41
C TRP A 396 12.58 -12.78 -8.75
N ILE A 397 12.61 -11.89 -9.71
CA ILE A 397 12.10 -12.17 -11.07
C ILE A 397 12.82 -13.37 -11.70
N ASN A 398 14.14 -13.42 -11.56
CA ASN A 398 14.96 -14.52 -12.07
C ASN A 398 14.68 -15.83 -11.31
N ALA A 399 14.51 -15.78 -9.99
CA ALA A 399 14.17 -16.94 -9.18
C ALA A 399 12.81 -17.54 -9.60
N ALA A 400 11.76 -16.70 -9.77
CA ALA A 400 10.46 -17.15 -10.23
C ALA A 400 10.51 -17.77 -11.64
N GLN A 401 11.28 -17.18 -12.56
CA GLN A 401 11.46 -17.70 -13.92
C GLN A 401 12.24 -19.03 -13.93
N SER A 402 13.31 -19.13 -13.14
CA SER A 402 14.12 -20.34 -13.02
C SER A 402 13.33 -21.49 -12.40
N LEU A 403 12.54 -21.21 -11.35
CA LEU A 403 11.61 -22.15 -10.73
C LEU A 403 10.61 -22.70 -11.76
N THR A 404 9.98 -21.82 -12.51
CA THR A 404 9.01 -22.24 -13.54
C THR A 404 9.68 -23.06 -14.64
N SER A 405 10.87 -22.65 -15.09
CA SER A 405 11.63 -23.39 -16.09
C SER A 405 12.04 -24.78 -15.60
N TYR A 406 12.38 -24.92 -14.32
CA TYR A 406 12.66 -26.21 -13.71
C TYR A 406 11.44 -27.13 -13.71
N ILE A 407 10.26 -26.60 -13.30
CA ILE A 407 8.98 -27.34 -13.32
C ILE A 407 8.66 -27.84 -14.73
N ASP A 408 8.84 -27.00 -15.75
CA ASP A 408 8.55 -27.35 -17.14
C ASP A 408 9.51 -28.39 -17.72
N GLN A 409 10.77 -28.41 -17.25
CA GLN A 409 11.76 -29.41 -17.68
C GLN A 409 11.66 -30.74 -16.94
N HIS A 410 11.04 -30.77 -15.75
CA HIS A 410 10.95 -31.93 -14.88
C HIS A 410 9.49 -32.23 -14.48
N PRO A 411 8.60 -32.58 -15.42
CA PRO A 411 7.18 -32.75 -15.13
C PRO A 411 6.95 -33.71 -13.94
N ASN A 412 6.04 -33.34 -13.04
CA ASN A 412 5.61 -34.15 -11.91
C ASN A 412 4.06 -34.12 -11.79
N GLY A 413 3.39 -34.89 -12.60
CA GLY A 413 1.92 -34.92 -12.64
C GLY A 413 1.31 -33.54 -12.97
N ASN A 414 0.66 -32.93 -11.99
CA ASN A 414 0.03 -31.61 -12.17
C ASN A 414 1.06 -30.48 -12.10
N ARG A 415 1.04 -29.56 -13.05
CA ARG A 415 1.90 -28.37 -13.12
C ARG A 415 1.57 -27.31 -12.03
N LEU A 416 0.56 -27.54 -11.21
CA LEU A 416 0.07 -26.63 -10.18
C LEU A 416 1.08 -26.50 -9.03
N LEU A 417 1.44 -25.23 -8.72
CA LEU A 417 2.31 -24.87 -7.62
C LEU A 417 1.49 -24.47 -6.40
N VAL A 418 1.89 -24.88 -5.20
CA VAL A 418 1.40 -24.35 -3.92
C VAL A 418 2.49 -23.50 -3.29
N SER A 419 2.18 -22.26 -2.92
CA SER A 419 3.12 -21.35 -2.26
C SER A 419 2.42 -20.09 -1.78
N ILE A 420 2.90 -19.49 -0.69
CA ILE A 420 2.47 -18.15 -0.26
C ILE A 420 2.71 -17.08 -1.33
N SER A 421 3.77 -17.23 -2.13
CA SER A 421 4.11 -16.34 -3.25
C SER A 421 3.51 -16.79 -4.58
N GLY A 422 2.65 -17.81 -4.58
CA GLY A 422 2.14 -18.46 -5.78
C GLY A 422 1.49 -17.50 -6.78
N ASP A 423 0.58 -16.65 -6.34
CA ASP A 423 -0.11 -15.70 -7.22
C ASP A 423 0.83 -14.66 -7.85
N GLU A 424 1.91 -14.27 -7.15
CA GLU A 424 2.92 -13.39 -7.73
C GLU A 424 3.81 -14.12 -8.74
N ILE A 425 4.20 -15.37 -8.45
CA ILE A 425 4.87 -16.24 -9.44
C ILE A 425 3.97 -16.40 -10.68
N THR A 426 2.66 -16.58 -10.49
CA THR A 426 1.70 -16.62 -11.62
C THR A 426 1.70 -15.33 -12.43
N LEU A 427 1.72 -14.16 -11.78
CA LEU A 427 1.80 -12.86 -12.46
C LEU A 427 3.08 -12.71 -13.29
N ILE A 428 4.20 -13.27 -12.79
CA ILE A 428 5.51 -13.17 -13.44
C ILE A 428 5.66 -14.19 -14.59
N THR A 429 5.20 -15.43 -14.38
CA THR A 429 5.59 -16.60 -15.21
C THR A 429 4.42 -17.33 -15.86
N HIS A 430 3.19 -17.03 -15.49
CA HIS A 430 1.96 -17.70 -15.91
C HIS A 430 1.85 -19.16 -15.41
N LEU A 431 2.63 -19.55 -14.40
CA LEU A 431 2.50 -20.83 -13.73
C LEU A 431 1.21 -20.84 -12.87
N PRO A 432 0.32 -21.80 -13.00
CA PRO A 432 -0.86 -21.87 -12.14
C PRO A 432 -0.45 -22.15 -10.69
N SER A 433 -1.11 -21.47 -9.75
CA SER A 433 -0.79 -21.60 -8.32
C SER A 433 -2.01 -21.57 -7.40
N LEU A 434 -1.80 -22.04 -6.17
CA LEU A 434 -2.67 -21.92 -5.01
C LEU A 434 -1.89 -21.32 -3.85
N CYS A 435 -2.59 -20.59 -2.97
CA CYS A 435 -2.00 -20.08 -1.74
C CYS A 435 -1.96 -21.19 -0.67
N ASP A 436 -0.85 -21.34 0.05
CA ASP A 436 -0.71 -22.30 1.15
C ASP A 436 -1.29 -21.79 2.48
N ASP A 437 -1.21 -20.49 2.75
CA ASP A 437 -1.56 -19.90 4.05
C ASP A 437 -2.98 -19.31 4.11
N PHE A 438 -3.51 -18.78 3.00
CA PHE A 438 -4.77 -18.04 2.98
C PHE A 438 -5.84 -18.74 2.13
N GLY A 439 -7.10 -18.60 2.56
CA GLY A 439 -8.27 -19.12 1.86
C GLY A 439 -9.42 -19.47 2.79
N THR A 440 -10.51 -19.90 2.22
CA THR A 440 -11.70 -20.36 2.97
C THR A 440 -11.68 -21.86 3.27
N GLU A 441 -10.79 -22.62 2.63
CA GLU A 441 -10.49 -24.03 2.92
C GLU A 441 -9.08 -24.13 3.52
N GLU A 442 -8.89 -25.06 4.44
CA GLU A 442 -7.58 -25.39 5.02
C GLU A 442 -6.65 -26.02 3.97
N LEU A 443 -5.33 -25.95 4.21
CA LEU A 443 -4.35 -26.44 3.24
C LEU A 443 -4.55 -27.92 2.88
N PRO A 444 -4.75 -28.87 3.83
CA PRO A 444 -4.96 -30.28 3.49
C PRO A 444 -6.15 -30.51 2.55
N ASP A 445 -7.26 -29.79 2.74
CA ASP A 445 -8.45 -29.90 1.89
C ASP A 445 -8.17 -29.39 0.47
N LYS A 446 -7.44 -28.27 0.35
CA LYS A 446 -6.99 -27.76 -0.95
C LYS A 446 -6.08 -28.77 -1.67
N LEU A 447 -5.14 -29.38 -0.94
CA LEU A 447 -4.22 -30.39 -1.47
C LEU A 447 -4.97 -31.63 -1.99
N ALA A 448 -5.92 -32.15 -1.22
CA ALA A 448 -6.76 -33.30 -1.63
C ALA A 448 -7.58 -32.99 -2.88
N LYS A 449 -8.13 -31.77 -2.97
CA LYS A 449 -9.01 -31.31 -4.05
C LYS A 449 -8.29 -31.04 -5.36
N TYR A 450 -7.17 -30.29 -5.28
CA TYR A 450 -6.48 -29.79 -6.46
C TYR A 450 -5.28 -30.63 -6.90
N LYS A 451 -4.78 -31.50 -6.05
CA LYS A 451 -3.67 -32.44 -6.30
C LYS A 451 -2.47 -31.77 -6.97
N PRO A 452 -1.85 -30.75 -6.34
CA PRO A 452 -0.70 -30.07 -6.90
C PRO A 452 0.49 -31.01 -7.09
N GLY A 453 1.35 -30.72 -8.06
CA GLY A 453 2.60 -31.45 -8.24
C GLY A 453 3.78 -30.82 -7.50
N TRP A 454 3.65 -29.57 -7.06
CA TRP A 454 4.77 -28.77 -6.63
C TRP A 454 4.44 -27.90 -5.41
N TYR A 455 5.46 -27.73 -4.54
CA TYR A 455 5.41 -26.77 -3.42
C TYR A 455 6.67 -25.91 -3.41
N ALA A 456 6.52 -24.62 -3.12
CA ALA A 456 7.68 -23.72 -2.94
C ALA A 456 7.60 -22.97 -1.62
N ALA A 457 8.66 -23.07 -0.82
CA ALA A 457 8.85 -22.38 0.45
C ALA A 457 9.97 -21.34 0.37
N TRP A 458 9.94 -20.36 1.26
CA TRP A 458 11.05 -19.46 1.53
C TRP A 458 11.97 -20.08 2.58
N ASN A 459 13.28 -19.85 2.46
CA ASN A 459 14.36 -20.32 3.34
C ASN A 459 14.00 -21.60 4.12
N ASP A 460 13.17 -21.43 5.15
CA ASP A 460 12.63 -22.47 6.00
C ASP A 460 11.12 -22.67 5.79
N MET A 461 10.66 -23.90 5.92
CA MET A 461 9.26 -24.27 5.88
C MET A 461 8.67 -24.22 7.30
N ASP A 462 7.53 -23.52 7.45
CA ASP A 462 6.79 -23.53 8.71
C ASP A 462 6.40 -24.97 9.11
N PRO A 463 6.65 -25.40 10.37
CA PRO A 463 6.31 -26.76 10.82
C PRO A 463 4.84 -27.13 10.63
N GLY A 464 3.90 -26.20 10.84
CA GLY A 464 2.46 -26.43 10.62
C GLY A 464 2.17 -26.70 9.15
N THR A 465 2.75 -25.93 8.24
CA THR A 465 2.62 -26.16 6.80
C THR A 465 3.22 -27.51 6.38
N LEU A 466 4.33 -27.89 6.98
CA LEU A 466 4.95 -29.20 6.73
C LEU A 466 4.03 -30.35 7.17
N GLU A 467 3.42 -30.27 8.36
CA GLU A 467 2.44 -31.24 8.85
C GLU A 467 1.24 -31.35 7.88
N ASP A 468 0.69 -30.23 7.44
CA ASP A 468 -0.43 -30.18 6.49
C ASP A 468 -0.09 -30.84 5.15
N LEU A 469 1.11 -30.60 4.61
CA LEU A 469 1.58 -31.23 3.38
C LEU A 469 1.72 -32.75 3.54
N HIS A 470 2.24 -33.22 4.68
CA HIS A 470 2.45 -34.63 4.97
C HIS A 470 1.15 -35.43 5.13
N VAL A 471 -0.01 -34.78 5.28
CA VAL A 471 -1.30 -35.49 5.27
C VAL A 471 -1.53 -36.24 3.95
N HIS A 472 -1.08 -35.69 2.82
CA HIS A 472 -1.37 -36.23 1.49
C HIS A 472 -0.15 -36.52 0.63
N PHE A 473 1.03 -35.98 0.98
CA PHE A 473 2.23 -36.03 0.14
C PHE A 473 3.49 -36.32 0.94
N SER A 474 4.45 -37.01 0.32
CA SER A 474 5.84 -36.92 0.71
C SER A 474 6.54 -35.87 -0.14
N LEU A 475 7.55 -35.17 0.44
CA LEU A 475 8.24 -34.06 -0.17
C LEU A 475 9.64 -34.49 -0.60
N GLU A 476 10.03 -34.13 -1.82
CA GLU A 476 11.39 -34.28 -2.34
C GLU A 476 11.92 -32.89 -2.69
N GLN A 477 12.89 -32.38 -1.94
CA GLN A 477 13.57 -31.13 -2.30
C GLN A 477 14.39 -31.32 -3.57
N VAL A 478 14.14 -30.52 -4.60
CA VAL A 478 14.73 -30.73 -5.93
C VAL A 478 15.55 -29.57 -6.43
N ALA A 479 15.28 -28.35 -5.97
CA ALA A 479 15.98 -27.15 -6.39
C ALA A 479 15.83 -26.03 -5.38
N SER A 480 16.73 -25.05 -5.47
CA SER A 480 16.65 -23.78 -4.74
C SER A 480 17.12 -22.63 -5.62
N PHE A 481 16.54 -21.45 -5.42
CA PHE A 481 16.77 -20.29 -6.28
C PHE A 481 17.01 -19.06 -5.42
N PRO A 482 18.22 -18.44 -5.49
CA PRO A 482 18.50 -17.18 -4.81
C PRO A 482 17.52 -16.10 -5.24
N ALA A 483 16.94 -15.38 -4.30
CA ALA A 483 15.92 -14.38 -4.55
C ALA A 483 16.29 -13.00 -4.00
N PHE A 484 15.75 -12.57 -2.85
CA PHE A 484 16.06 -11.26 -2.28
C PHE A 484 17.37 -11.29 -1.45
N ASP A 485 17.96 -10.13 -1.24
CA ASP A 485 19.03 -9.92 -0.27
C ASP A 485 18.43 -9.49 1.08
N ASP A 486 17.53 -10.28 1.62
CA ASP A 486 17.01 -10.08 2.97
C ASP A 486 17.06 -11.40 3.77
N PRO A 487 17.20 -11.33 5.10
CA PRO A 487 17.43 -12.51 5.93
C PRO A 487 16.33 -13.56 5.79
N ASP A 488 15.08 -13.15 5.77
CA ASP A 488 13.94 -14.06 5.82
C ASP A 488 13.51 -14.60 4.44
N ARG A 489 14.00 -14.00 3.33
CA ARG A 489 13.51 -14.28 1.97
C ARG A 489 14.62 -14.24 0.94
N ASN A 490 15.73 -14.93 1.20
CA ASN A 490 16.87 -14.94 0.28
C ASN A 490 16.94 -16.17 -0.64
N VAL A 491 16.23 -17.25 -0.29
CA VAL A 491 16.19 -18.48 -1.10
C VAL A 491 14.75 -18.98 -1.23
N LEU A 492 14.35 -19.28 -2.46
CA LEU A 492 13.10 -19.97 -2.77
C LEU A 492 13.41 -21.45 -3.03
N VAL A 493 12.91 -22.34 -2.17
CA VAL A 493 13.17 -23.78 -2.21
C VAL A 493 12.00 -24.49 -2.86
N LEU A 494 12.27 -25.38 -3.83
CA LEU A 494 11.26 -26.11 -4.60
C LEU A 494 11.24 -27.58 -4.22
N PHE A 495 10.03 -28.10 -3.98
CA PHE A 495 9.73 -29.49 -3.68
C PHE A 495 8.83 -30.11 -4.74
N LYS A 496 9.13 -31.38 -5.09
CA LYS A 496 8.17 -32.28 -5.72
C LYS A 496 7.24 -32.84 -4.67
N LEU A 497 5.96 -32.91 -4.99
CA LEU A 497 4.93 -33.54 -4.18
C LEU A 497 4.63 -34.93 -4.73
N HIS A 498 4.88 -35.97 -3.93
CA HIS A 498 4.59 -37.36 -4.27
C HIS A 498 3.37 -37.80 -3.46
N PRO A 499 2.21 -38.11 -4.10
CA PRO A 499 1.01 -38.56 -3.39
C PRO A 499 1.31 -39.78 -2.52
N LEU A 500 0.85 -39.77 -1.27
CA LEU A 500 0.92 -40.93 -0.38
C LEU A 500 -0.18 -41.92 -0.72
N PRO A 501 0.06 -43.25 -0.61
CA PRO A 501 -0.99 -44.24 -0.65
C PRO A 501 -2.05 -43.96 0.43
N HIS A 502 -3.31 -44.19 0.11
CA HIS A 502 -4.41 -43.99 1.07
C HIS A 502 -4.16 -44.77 2.37
N GLY A 503 -3.99 -44.05 3.49
CA GLY A 503 -3.84 -44.60 4.83
C GLY A 503 -2.43 -44.53 5.46
N GLU A 504 -1.43 -44.08 4.76
CA GLU A 504 -0.10 -43.79 5.36
C GLU A 504 -0.03 -42.34 5.83
N VAL A 505 -0.21 -42.13 7.12
CA VAL A 505 0.22 -40.87 7.78
C VAL A 505 1.68 -41.09 8.15
N ARG A 506 2.61 -40.45 7.45
CA ARG A 506 4.01 -40.40 7.89
C ARG A 506 4.17 -39.29 8.91
N GLU A 507 4.72 -39.63 10.07
CA GLU A 507 5.24 -38.61 10.95
C GLU A 507 6.39 -37.85 10.24
N PRO A 508 6.46 -36.51 10.36
CA PRO A 508 7.52 -35.74 9.72
C PRO A 508 8.90 -36.22 10.17
N GLU A 509 9.68 -36.73 9.24
CA GLU A 509 11.05 -37.17 9.51
C GLU A 509 11.96 -35.95 9.67
N GLY A 510 12.14 -35.50 10.90
CA GLY A 510 13.14 -34.50 11.26
C GLY A 510 12.72 -33.04 11.14
N PRO A 511 13.54 -32.16 11.68
CA PRO A 511 13.28 -30.72 11.62
C PRO A 511 13.55 -30.21 10.19
N ASN A 512 12.63 -29.42 9.69
CA ASN A 512 12.74 -28.52 8.57
C ASN A 512 13.48 -29.03 7.31
N LEU A 513 12.71 -29.53 6.34
CA LEU A 513 13.27 -30.04 5.08
C LEU A 513 13.69 -28.94 4.08
N ALA A 514 13.29 -27.69 4.30
CA ALA A 514 13.59 -26.57 3.41
C ALA A 514 15.00 -26.01 3.67
N GLN A 515 16.03 -26.86 3.66
CA GLN A 515 17.40 -26.38 3.78
C GLN A 515 17.94 -25.95 2.41
N PRO A 516 18.64 -24.81 2.33
CA PRO A 516 19.31 -24.38 1.11
C PRO A 516 20.27 -25.45 0.61
N LEU A 517 20.33 -25.65 -0.72
CA LEU A 517 21.34 -26.53 -1.32
C LEU A 517 22.74 -25.91 -1.21
N PRO A 518 23.83 -26.72 -1.26
CA PRO A 518 25.17 -26.19 -1.20
C PRO A 518 25.44 -25.12 -2.27
N GLY A 519 25.87 -23.95 -1.82
CA GLY A 519 26.10 -22.77 -2.69
C GLY A 519 24.98 -21.74 -2.70
N ASP A 520 23.85 -22.02 -2.06
CA ASP A 520 22.77 -21.05 -1.90
C ASP A 520 23.08 -20.03 -0.81
N LYS A 521 22.38 -18.88 -0.87
CA LYS A 521 22.43 -17.90 0.22
C LYS A 521 21.73 -18.48 1.43
N ILE A 522 22.41 -18.49 2.55
CA ILE A 522 21.90 -18.94 3.84
C ILE A 522 21.68 -17.71 4.71
N ASP A 523 20.62 -17.69 5.50
CA ASP A 523 20.43 -16.71 6.55
C ASP A 523 21.62 -16.73 7.50
N ILE A 524 22.18 -15.56 7.72
CA ILE A 524 23.12 -15.35 8.80
C ILE A 524 22.29 -14.73 9.92
N ASP A 525 21.90 -15.53 10.89
CA ASP A 525 21.34 -15.01 12.14
C ASP A 525 22.31 -13.94 12.67
N VAL A 526 21.91 -12.71 12.52
CA VAL A 526 22.56 -11.58 13.19
C VAL A 526 21.80 -11.40 14.50
N ASP A 527 22.31 -12.08 15.54
CA ASP A 527 21.91 -11.86 16.93
C ASP A 527 22.04 -10.36 17.34
#